data_ee8b8b83cdc362187ba2ae332763729a
#
_entry.id   ee8b8b83cdc362187ba2ae332763729a
#
_cell.length_a   1.000
_cell.length_b   1.000
_cell.length_c   1.000
_cell.angle_alpha   90.00
_cell.angle_beta   90.00
_cell.angle_gamma   90.00
#
_symmetry.space_group_name_H-M   'P 1'
#
loop_
_entity.id
_entity.type
_entity.pdbx_description
1 polymer ?
#
loop_
_entity_poly.entity_id
_entity_poly.type
_entity_poly.pdbx_seq_one_letter_code
_entity_poly.pdbx_strand_id
1 'polypeptide(L)'
;MTYPIVTSLLAAPHVKAVRAQTMLGDSYVYVVFEDGTDLYWARSRVIEYLQQISGRLPENVHPSIGPDATGAGWVYEYAIVDKSGKHSLADLRSLQDWHLRYALETVPGVAEVAGIGGFVRQYQVQLDPNKLRAYGIPLSTVIDKVKMSTNEVGGRVLNLSGADYMVRGLGYLRSLGDLATVAVSSKNGTPVLIRDLGTVTFGPDIREGVAEWHGDGETVGGIIVMRQGMNALNVINGVKQKLREIAPSLPPGVQIMTGYDHSDLIDASIKTLQRDLLEEAVIVSLVIIVFLFHFRSALIAILALPIALLMAFIPMYWLGVSSNIMSLGGIALAVGVLVDASIVMVENGYRHLSERQENDASPVLEPERHTILINAAKQVGPALFFSLIIIVVSFMPVFLLEAQEGRMFRPLAWTKTLAVGSSSILAITLVPVLMVMMIRGRLRPERANPISRVTQAIYLPTLKFCLRHRWLTIVVNLIFLLVTFPLATRLGSQFMPALFEGSALYMPTALPGISIEQAKVLLQQQDRVLRSFPEVASVFGTVGRSDSATDNAPLDMYDTTLMLKPREECPPG
;
A
#
# COMPACT_ATOMS: atom_id res chain seq x y z
N MET A 1 19.04 9.72 26.23
CA MET A 1 18.30 8.50 25.87
C MET A 1 18.68 7.93 24.48
N THR A 2 18.77 8.69 23.43
CA THR A 2 19.04 8.16 22.06
C THR A 2 20.36 7.40 21.94
N TYR A 3 21.48 7.99 22.41
CA TYR A 3 22.82 7.42 22.26
C TYR A 3 22.98 5.99 22.86
N PRO A 4 22.55 5.71 24.09
CA PRO A 4 22.63 4.34 24.64
C PRO A 4 21.83 3.32 23.85
N ILE A 5 20.67 3.70 23.29
CA ILE A 5 19.82 2.83 22.48
C ILE A 5 20.51 2.53 21.15
N VAL A 6 20.98 3.55 20.44
CA VAL A 6 21.65 3.41 19.14
C VAL A 6 22.90 2.54 19.26
N THR A 7 23.76 2.80 20.24
CA THR A 7 25.01 2.04 20.43
C THR A 7 24.76 0.58 20.79
N SER A 8 23.71 0.28 21.55
CA SER A 8 23.34 -1.10 21.85
C SER A 8 22.82 -1.83 20.60
N LEU A 9 21.91 -1.20 19.85
CA LEU A 9 21.28 -1.82 18.69
C LEU A 9 22.22 -1.98 17.50
N LEU A 10 23.30 -1.18 17.38
CA LEU A 10 24.35 -1.37 16.37
C LEU A 10 25.10 -2.71 16.53
N ALA A 11 25.14 -3.26 17.74
CA ALA A 11 25.79 -4.55 17.99
C ALA A 11 24.88 -5.77 17.71
N ALA A 12 23.61 -5.55 17.37
CA ALA A 12 22.68 -6.65 17.12
C ALA A 12 23.00 -7.36 15.79
N PRO A 13 22.87 -8.69 15.71
CA PRO A 13 23.16 -9.47 14.50
C PRO A 13 22.26 -9.01 13.33
N HIS A 14 22.79 -9.09 12.11
CA HIS A 14 22.10 -8.73 10.87
C HIS A 14 21.65 -7.28 10.79
N VAL A 15 22.16 -6.38 11.63
CA VAL A 15 21.87 -4.96 11.55
C VAL A 15 22.78 -4.31 10.50
N LYS A 16 22.17 -3.71 9.49
CA LYS A 16 22.84 -2.96 8.43
C LYS A 16 23.13 -1.52 8.83
N ALA A 17 22.16 -0.88 9.52
CA ALA A 17 22.30 0.50 10.00
C ALA A 17 21.31 0.77 11.13
N VAL A 18 21.67 1.70 12.03
CA VAL A 18 20.75 2.29 13.01
C VAL A 18 20.71 3.79 12.76
N ARG A 19 19.51 4.32 12.58
CA ARG A 19 19.25 5.76 12.41
C ARG A 19 18.39 6.24 13.56
N ALA A 20 18.62 7.46 14.01
CA ALA A 20 17.82 8.03 15.08
C ALA A 20 17.50 9.50 14.83
N GLN A 21 16.30 9.89 15.22
CA GLN A 21 15.86 11.27 15.29
C GLN A 21 15.52 11.60 16.73
N THR A 22 16.09 12.68 17.24
CA THR A 22 15.87 13.12 18.60
C THR A 22 15.12 14.43 18.57
N MET A 23 14.01 14.49 19.29
CA MET A 23 13.18 15.68 19.47
C MET A 23 13.07 16.02 20.96
N LEU A 24 12.43 17.14 21.27
CA LEU A 24 12.15 17.52 22.66
C LEU A 24 11.17 16.49 23.27
N GLY A 25 11.65 15.76 24.27
CA GLY A 25 10.86 14.73 24.96
C GLY A 25 10.92 13.34 24.34
N ASP A 26 11.23 13.19 23.04
CA ASP A 26 11.12 11.95 22.30
C ASP A 26 12.37 11.57 21.53
N SER A 27 12.47 10.27 21.23
CA SER A 27 13.51 9.70 20.41
C SER A 27 12.97 8.56 19.56
N TYR A 28 13.08 8.70 18.24
CA TYR A 28 12.77 7.66 17.27
C TYR A 28 14.04 6.97 16.83
N VAL A 29 14.08 5.65 16.96
CA VAL A 29 15.26 4.84 16.58
C VAL A 29 14.82 3.80 15.56
N TYR A 30 15.36 3.88 14.34
CA TYR A 30 15.09 2.98 13.23
C TYR A 30 16.25 2.00 13.08
N VAL A 31 15.95 0.72 13.21
CA VAL A 31 16.93 -0.36 13.01
C VAL A 31 16.69 -0.98 11.65
N VAL A 32 17.65 -0.82 10.76
CA VAL A 32 17.62 -1.39 9.41
C VAL A 32 18.39 -2.69 9.43
N PHE A 33 17.71 -3.79 9.17
CA PHE A 33 18.30 -5.12 9.06
C PHE A 33 18.69 -5.46 7.63
N GLU A 34 19.53 -6.49 7.46
CA GLU A 34 19.87 -7.04 6.17
C GLU A 34 18.63 -7.60 5.45
N ASP A 35 18.64 -7.55 4.11
CA ASP A 35 17.54 -8.07 3.31
C ASP A 35 17.35 -9.58 3.54
N GLY A 36 16.10 -10.00 3.70
CA GLY A 36 15.73 -11.39 3.98
C GLY A 36 15.66 -11.73 5.48
N THR A 37 15.98 -10.79 6.38
CA THR A 37 15.79 -11.00 7.82
C THR A 37 14.30 -11.09 8.16
N ASP A 38 13.91 -12.12 8.93
CA ASP A 38 12.54 -12.26 9.40
C ASP A 38 12.14 -11.11 10.34
N LEU A 39 10.97 -10.50 10.09
CA LEU A 39 10.51 -9.34 10.84
C LEU A 39 10.33 -9.63 12.33
N TYR A 40 9.70 -10.74 12.67
CA TYR A 40 9.41 -11.05 14.07
C TYR A 40 10.65 -11.49 14.84
N TRP A 41 11.59 -12.16 14.19
CA TRP A 41 12.90 -12.42 14.75
C TRP A 41 13.65 -11.11 15.03
N ALA A 42 13.67 -10.18 14.06
CA ALA A 42 14.30 -8.86 14.23
C ALA A 42 13.69 -8.08 15.40
N ARG A 43 12.36 -8.05 15.48
CA ARG A 43 11.64 -7.41 16.60
C ARG A 43 12.01 -8.03 17.95
N SER A 44 12.11 -9.34 18.03
CA SER A 44 12.52 -10.04 19.24
C SER A 44 13.95 -9.65 19.67
N ARG A 45 14.87 -9.53 18.71
CA ARG A 45 16.25 -9.06 18.99
C ARG A 45 16.26 -7.62 19.50
N VAL A 46 15.49 -6.71 18.88
CA VAL A 46 15.38 -5.32 19.35
C VAL A 46 14.89 -5.28 20.80
N ILE A 47 13.87 -6.03 21.16
CA ILE A 47 13.34 -6.09 22.54
C ILE A 47 14.41 -6.58 23.50
N GLU A 48 15.14 -7.63 23.15
CA GLU A 48 16.21 -8.18 23.98
C GLU A 48 17.31 -7.15 24.27
N TYR A 49 17.77 -6.43 23.24
CA TYR A 49 18.78 -5.39 23.40
C TYR A 49 18.27 -4.18 24.19
N LEU A 50 16.99 -3.81 24.03
CA LEU A 50 16.37 -2.75 24.84
C LEU A 50 16.28 -3.11 26.31
N GLN A 51 15.98 -4.37 26.63
CA GLN A 51 15.97 -4.85 28.02
C GLN A 51 17.36 -4.77 28.68
N GLN A 52 18.42 -5.11 27.95
CA GLN A 52 19.80 -5.04 28.47
C GLN A 52 20.22 -3.62 28.86
N ILE A 53 19.67 -2.61 28.22
CA ILE A 53 20.04 -1.20 28.49
C ILE A 53 19.04 -0.48 29.39
N SER A 54 17.95 -1.12 29.81
CA SER A 54 16.91 -0.47 30.61
C SER A 54 17.44 0.24 31.84
N GLY A 55 18.41 -0.35 32.55
CA GLY A 55 19.08 0.25 33.71
C GLY A 55 20.06 1.39 33.39
N ARG A 56 20.33 1.69 32.12
CA ARG A 56 21.20 2.81 31.67
C ARG A 56 20.40 4.01 31.18
N LEU A 57 19.09 3.85 31.06
CA LEU A 57 18.19 4.92 30.68
C LEU A 57 17.76 5.73 31.91
N PRO A 58 17.40 7.00 31.76
CA PRO A 58 16.80 7.78 32.86
C PRO A 58 15.54 7.09 33.41
N GLU A 59 15.27 7.24 34.71
CA GLU A 59 14.20 6.51 35.43
C GLU A 59 12.80 6.66 34.82
N ASN A 60 12.52 7.75 34.10
CA ASN A 60 11.23 8.04 33.48
C ASN A 60 11.19 7.70 31.97
N VAL A 61 12.20 7.02 31.44
CA VAL A 61 12.27 6.68 30.01
C VAL A 61 11.95 5.20 29.81
N HIS A 62 10.84 4.94 29.16
CA HIS A 62 10.37 3.60 28.83
C HIS A 62 10.34 3.41 27.31
N PRO A 63 11.38 2.82 26.71
CA PRO A 63 11.37 2.57 25.26
C PRO A 63 10.30 1.53 24.90
N SER A 64 9.52 1.82 23.86
CA SER A 64 8.55 0.91 23.29
C SER A 64 8.93 0.55 21.85
N ILE A 65 8.54 -0.64 21.42
CA ILE A 65 8.71 -1.04 20.02
C ILE A 65 7.54 -0.53 19.19
N GLY A 66 7.80 0.03 18.03
CA GLY A 66 6.77 0.44 17.08
C GLY A 66 5.94 -0.72 16.53
N PRO A 67 4.89 -0.47 15.74
CA PRO A 67 4.05 -1.50 15.14
C PRO A 67 4.85 -2.40 14.18
N ASP A 68 4.30 -3.56 13.83
CA ASP A 68 4.83 -4.46 12.80
C ASP A 68 4.47 -3.96 11.38
N ALA A 69 4.72 -2.68 11.15
CA ALA A 69 4.38 -1.93 9.96
C ALA A 69 5.45 -0.85 9.68
N THR A 70 5.33 -0.21 8.53
CA THR A 70 6.14 0.95 8.14
C THR A 70 5.22 2.09 7.69
N GLY A 71 5.76 3.29 7.46
CA GLY A 71 4.99 4.42 6.90
C GLY A 71 4.32 4.11 5.55
N ALA A 72 4.88 3.19 4.76
CA ALA A 72 4.21 2.69 3.55
C ALA A 72 2.92 1.87 3.83
N GLY A 73 2.66 1.54 5.08
CA GLY A 73 1.44 0.88 5.53
C GLY A 73 0.29 1.82 5.85
N TRP A 74 0.42 3.12 5.65
CA TRP A 74 -0.68 4.08 5.78
C TRP A 74 -1.64 3.89 4.61
N VAL A 75 -2.73 3.19 4.85
CA VAL A 75 -3.65 2.76 3.78
C VAL A 75 -4.99 3.49 3.80
N TYR A 76 -5.33 4.11 4.92
CA TYR A 76 -6.58 4.84 5.07
C TYR A 76 -6.45 5.92 6.13
N GLU A 77 -6.90 7.15 5.82
CA GLU A 77 -6.94 8.27 6.75
C GLU A 77 -8.35 8.84 6.84
N TYR A 78 -8.71 9.29 8.03
CA TYR A 78 -10.02 9.89 8.24
C TYR A 78 -9.97 11.06 9.23
N ALA A 79 -10.92 11.96 9.09
CA ALA A 79 -11.17 13.07 9.99
C ALA A 79 -12.48 12.87 10.74
N ILE A 80 -12.51 13.25 12.01
CA ILE A 80 -13.70 13.22 12.88
C ILE A 80 -14.26 14.64 12.95
N VAL A 81 -15.26 14.93 12.14
CA VAL A 81 -15.82 16.27 11.98
C VAL A 81 -17.12 16.41 12.80
N ASP A 82 -17.15 17.38 13.72
CA ASP A 82 -18.38 17.75 14.43
C ASP A 82 -19.10 18.90 13.72
N LYS A 83 -20.22 18.59 13.07
CA LYS A 83 -21.08 19.59 12.41
C LYS A 83 -22.02 20.30 13.40
N SER A 84 -22.14 19.81 14.62
CA SER A 84 -23.01 20.41 15.63
C SER A 84 -22.35 21.54 16.42
N GLY A 85 -21.02 21.58 16.44
CA GLY A 85 -20.23 22.52 17.24
C GLY A 85 -20.37 22.30 18.76
N LYS A 86 -20.88 21.15 19.19
CA LYS A 86 -21.15 20.87 20.62
C LYS A 86 -20.03 20.09 21.30
N HIS A 87 -19.17 19.44 20.53
CA HIS A 87 -18.10 18.61 21.03
C HIS A 87 -16.76 19.35 20.98
N SER A 88 -16.02 19.36 22.09
CA SER A 88 -14.68 19.93 22.11
C SER A 88 -13.67 19.01 21.40
N LEU A 89 -12.52 19.56 21.02
CA LEU A 89 -11.40 18.77 20.49
C LEU A 89 -10.96 17.64 21.44
N ALA A 90 -11.06 17.87 22.76
CA ALA A 90 -10.78 16.85 23.77
C ALA A 90 -11.81 15.71 23.77
N ASP A 91 -13.08 16.01 23.47
CA ASP A 91 -14.14 14.98 23.34
C ASP A 91 -13.93 14.15 22.08
N LEU A 92 -13.63 14.80 20.95
CA LEU A 92 -13.30 14.12 19.69
C LEU A 92 -12.03 13.27 19.82
N ARG A 93 -11.01 13.78 20.53
CA ARG A 93 -9.79 13.00 20.79
C ARG A 93 -10.09 11.79 21.70
N SER A 94 -10.89 11.96 22.72
CA SER A 94 -11.32 10.83 23.56
C SER A 94 -12.12 9.79 22.78
N LEU A 95 -12.97 10.22 21.84
CA LEU A 95 -13.69 9.34 20.94
C LEU A 95 -12.72 8.54 20.04
N GLN A 96 -11.68 9.19 19.50
CA GLN A 96 -10.63 8.55 18.72
C GLN A 96 -9.89 7.51 19.54
N ASP A 97 -9.34 7.90 20.69
CA ASP A 97 -8.40 7.08 21.44
C ASP A 97 -9.06 5.91 22.17
N TRP A 98 -10.30 6.08 22.65
CA TRP A 98 -10.97 5.11 23.50
C TRP A 98 -12.10 4.33 22.83
N HIS A 99 -12.59 4.78 21.67
CA HIS A 99 -13.69 4.12 20.98
C HIS A 99 -13.29 3.66 19.57
N LEU A 100 -12.86 4.58 18.70
CA LEU A 100 -12.55 4.26 17.32
C LEU A 100 -11.29 3.41 17.19
N ARG A 101 -10.22 3.80 17.88
CA ARG A 101 -8.94 3.11 17.86
C ARG A 101 -9.11 1.62 18.18
N TYR A 102 -9.64 1.28 19.33
CA TYR A 102 -9.80 -0.12 19.74
C TYR A 102 -10.73 -0.91 18.81
N ALA A 103 -11.81 -0.30 18.35
CA ALA A 103 -12.73 -0.97 17.46
C ALA A 103 -12.09 -1.25 16.08
N LEU A 104 -11.29 -0.33 15.55
CA LEU A 104 -10.61 -0.48 14.26
C LEU A 104 -9.39 -1.40 14.34
N GLU A 105 -8.68 -1.45 15.46
CA GLU A 105 -7.59 -2.40 15.72
C GLU A 105 -8.07 -3.87 15.71
N THR A 106 -9.37 -4.13 15.88
CA THR A 106 -9.91 -5.49 15.75
C THR A 106 -10.00 -5.99 14.32
N VAL A 107 -9.85 -5.10 13.33
CA VAL A 107 -9.89 -5.48 11.92
C VAL A 107 -8.64 -6.28 11.55
N PRO A 108 -8.78 -7.49 10.98
CA PRO A 108 -7.62 -8.30 10.62
C PRO A 108 -6.69 -7.56 9.66
N GLY A 109 -5.40 -7.52 10.02
CA GLY A 109 -4.37 -6.86 9.21
C GLY A 109 -4.11 -5.40 9.56
N VAL A 110 -4.86 -4.79 10.45
CA VAL A 110 -4.51 -3.50 11.07
C VAL A 110 -3.40 -3.73 12.10
N ALA A 111 -2.31 -2.99 11.98
CA ALA A 111 -1.19 -3.01 12.93
C ALA A 111 -1.39 -1.97 14.04
N GLU A 112 -1.89 -0.80 13.66
CA GLU A 112 -2.08 0.35 14.54
C GLU A 112 -3.14 1.29 13.97
N VAL A 113 -3.80 2.01 14.84
CA VAL A 113 -4.67 3.15 14.51
C VAL A 113 -4.12 4.37 15.22
N ALA A 114 -3.35 5.18 14.51
CA ALA A 114 -2.69 6.35 15.06
C ALA A 114 -3.66 7.54 15.11
N GLY A 115 -3.74 8.22 16.25
CA GLY A 115 -4.50 9.46 16.40
C GLY A 115 -3.64 10.67 16.04
N ILE A 116 -4.22 11.67 15.39
CA ILE A 116 -3.58 12.96 15.12
C ILE A 116 -4.54 14.11 15.41
N GLY A 117 -4.00 15.23 15.88
CA GLY A 117 -4.78 16.42 16.20
C GLY A 117 -5.58 16.32 17.50
N GLY A 118 -6.34 17.35 17.80
CA GLY A 118 -6.99 17.52 19.09
C GLY A 118 -6.00 17.61 20.25
N PHE A 119 -6.44 17.25 21.43
CA PHE A 119 -5.58 17.14 22.62
C PHE A 119 -6.14 16.13 23.62
N VAL A 120 -5.24 15.42 24.29
CA VAL A 120 -5.58 14.52 25.39
C VAL A 120 -6.00 15.35 26.60
N ARG A 121 -7.15 15.03 27.17
CA ARG A 121 -7.66 15.71 28.36
C ARG A 121 -6.92 15.22 29.60
N GLN A 122 -6.36 16.17 30.36
CA GLN A 122 -5.67 15.90 31.62
C GLN A 122 -6.37 16.55 32.80
N TYR A 123 -6.27 15.92 33.97
CA TYR A 123 -6.52 16.54 35.26
C TYR A 123 -5.31 17.39 35.61
N GLN A 124 -5.46 18.70 35.65
CA GLN A 124 -4.37 19.64 35.95
C GLN A 124 -4.56 20.28 37.33
N VAL A 125 -3.47 20.27 38.10
CA VAL A 125 -3.38 20.99 39.36
C VAL A 125 -2.48 22.19 39.16
N GLN A 126 -3.07 23.37 39.05
CA GLN A 126 -2.36 24.63 38.86
C GLN A 126 -2.07 25.24 40.25
N LEU A 127 -0.88 24.99 40.75
CA LEU A 127 -0.48 25.43 42.11
C LEU A 127 -0.06 26.90 42.12
N ASP A 128 -0.44 27.60 43.19
CA ASP A 128 0.00 28.96 43.47
C ASP A 128 1.28 28.93 44.33
N PRO A 129 2.45 29.40 43.83
CA PRO A 129 3.71 29.40 44.57
C PRO A 129 3.64 30.20 45.86
N ASN A 130 2.80 31.25 45.94
CA ASN A 130 2.66 32.06 47.13
C ASN A 130 1.89 31.31 48.21
N LYS A 131 0.85 30.58 47.82
CA LYS A 131 0.11 29.71 48.75
C LYS A 131 1.00 28.58 49.28
N LEU A 132 1.78 27.91 48.39
CA LEU A 132 2.74 26.89 48.82
C LEU A 132 3.71 27.42 49.87
N ARG A 133 4.26 28.63 49.69
CA ARG A 133 5.13 29.29 50.69
C ARG A 133 4.37 29.61 51.99
N ALA A 134 3.15 30.16 51.90
CA ALA A 134 2.36 30.53 53.07
C ALA A 134 2.01 29.33 53.96
N TYR A 135 1.75 28.17 53.32
CA TYR A 135 1.50 26.91 54.04
C TYR A 135 2.78 26.16 54.39
N GLY A 136 3.96 26.54 53.86
CA GLY A 136 5.24 25.85 54.05
C GLY A 136 5.30 24.45 53.42
N ILE A 137 4.62 24.25 52.31
CA ILE A 137 4.49 22.96 51.66
C ILE A 137 5.38 22.90 50.41
N PRO A 138 6.37 21.98 50.34
CA PRO A 138 7.17 21.77 49.15
C PRO A 138 6.34 21.20 47.99
N LEU A 139 6.70 21.51 46.74
CA LEU A 139 6.04 20.97 45.54
C LEU A 139 6.10 19.44 45.48
N SER A 140 7.24 18.85 45.89
CA SER A 140 7.40 17.38 45.94
C SER A 140 6.36 16.72 46.83
N THR A 141 6.02 17.31 47.97
CA THR A 141 4.98 16.79 48.86
C THR A 141 3.62 16.75 48.18
N VAL A 142 3.27 17.75 47.35
CA VAL A 142 2.02 17.77 46.59
C VAL A 142 2.02 16.65 45.55
N ILE A 143 3.12 16.52 44.80
CA ILE A 143 3.28 15.47 43.78
C ILE A 143 3.12 14.07 44.40
N ASP A 144 3.78 13.83 45.53
CA ASP A 144 3.73 12.53 46.21
C ASP A 144 2.32 12.22 46.72
N LYS A 145 1.64 13.23 47.27
CA LYS A 145 0.24 13.05 47.76
C LYS A 145 -0.74 12.81 46.62
N VAL A 146 -0.59 13.49 45.49
CA VAL A 146 -1.41 13.21 44.30
C VAL A 146 -1.17 11.81 43.80
N LYS A 147 0.09 11.36 43.67
CA LYS A 147 0.44 9.97 43.27
C LYS A 147 -0.16 8.93 44.22
N MET A 148 -0.11 9.19 45.52
CA MET A 148 -0.66 8.29 46.54
C MET A 148 -2.20 8.27 46.57
N SER A 149 -2.85 9.34 46.15
CA SER A 149 -4.32 9.47 46.19
C SER A 149 -5.04 8.72 45.08
N THR A 150 -4.31 8.29 44.03
CA THR A 150 -4.86 7.53 42.91
C THR A 150 -4.36 6.09 42.98
N ASN A 151 -4.87 5.33 43.94
CA ASN A 151 -4.45 3.94 44.12
C ASN A 151 -5.62 3.07 44.54
N GLU A 152 -5.77 1.92 43.94
CA GLU A 152 -6.71 0.89 44.36
C GLU A 152 -5.92 -0.23 45.06
N VAL A 153 -6.26 -0.46 46.32
CA VAL A 153 -5.63 -1.53 47.10
C VAL A 153 -6.67 -2.62 47.33
N GLY A 154 -6.39 -3.81 46.80
CA GLY A 154 -7.09 -5.02 47.17
C GLY A 154 -6.78 -5.35 48.63
N GLY A 155 -7.80 -5.30 49.51
CA GLY A 155 -7.69 -5.69 50.90
C GLY A 155 -7.76 -7.20 51.10
N ARG A 156 -7.65 -7.63 52.37
CA ARG A 156 -7.83 -9.02 52.75
C ARG A 156 -9.31 -9.40 52.72
N VAL A 157 -9.58 -10.67 52.62
CA VAL A 157 -10.87 -11.26 52.87
C VAL A 157 -11.13 -11.27 54.38
N LEU A 158 -12.23 -10.72 54.84
CA LEU A 158 -12.74 -10.82 56.21
C LEU A 158 -13.73 -11.95 56.27
N ASN A 159 -13.43 -12.98 57.04
CA ASN A 159 -14.39 -14.05 57.33
C ASN A 159 -15.23 -13.65 58.54
N LEU A 160 -16.50 -13.35 58.29
CA LEU A 160 -17.47 -12.97 59.33
C LEU A 160 -18.72 -13.82 59.18
N SER A 161 -19.09 -14.50 60.29
CA SER A 161 -20.30 -15.31 60.37
C SER A 161 -20.46 -16.37 59.29
N GLY A 162 -19.35 -16.98 58.86
CA GLY A 162 -19.36 -18.01 57.82
C GLY A 162 -19.46 -17.51 56.39
N ALA A 163 -19.33 -16.21 56.16
CA ALA A 163 -19.26 -15.59 54.84
C ALA A 163 -17.95 -14.80 54.67
N ASP A 164 -17.36 -14.87 53.47
CA ASP A 164 -16.17 -14.13 53.12
C ASP A 164 -16.53 -12.74 52.56
N TYR A 165 -16.04 -11.70 53.20
CA TYR A 165 -16.20 -10.31 52.77
C TYR A 165 -14.90 -9.78 52.20
N MET A 166 -14.87 -9.44 50.90
CA MET A 166 -13.75 -8.77 50.29
C MET A 166 -13.66 -7.30 50.73
N VAL A 167 -12.56 -6.89 51.31
CA VAL A 167 -12.28 -5.49 51.59
C VAL A 167 -11.59 -4.89 50.39
N ARG A 168 -12.18 -3.84 49.81
CA ARG A 168 -11.62 -3.12 48.66
C ARG A 168 -11.46 -1.64 49.02
N GLY A 169 -10.25 -1.15 48.94
CA GLY A 169 -9.95 0.30 49.02
C GLY A 169 -10.26 0.97 47.69
N LEU A 170 -11.33 1.77 47.62
CA LEU A 170 -11.69 2.56 46.44
C LEU A 170 -10.95 3.91 46.50
N GLY A 171 -9.76 3.97 45.86
CA GLY A 171 -8.90 5.15 45.87
C GLY A 171 -8.77 5.86 44.53
N TYR A 172 -9.54 5.44 43.49
CA TYR A 172 -9.47 6.16 42.21
C TYR A 172 -10.17 7.51 42.26
N LEU A 173 -9.48 8.54 41.80
CA LEU A 173 -10.06 9.85 41.58
C LEU A 173 -10.97 9.81 40.34
N ARG A 174 -12.23 10.20 40.49
CA ARG A 174 -13.28 10.14 39.45
C ARG A 174 -13.70 11.52 38.95
N SER A 175 -13.37 12.54 39.70
CA SER A 175 -13.77 13.91 39.40
C SER A 175 -12.73 14.95 39.80
N LEU A 176 -12.86 16.16 39.25
CA LEU A 176 -12.04 17.31 39.69
C LEU A 176 -12.24 17.58 41.19
N GLY A 177 -13.48 17.34 41.70
CA GLY A 177 -13.81 17.49 43.12
C GLY A 177 -13.00 16.53 44.01
N ASP A 178 -12.87 15.27 43.62
CA ASP A 178 -12.09 14.28 44.37
C ASP A 178 -10.61 14.71 44.44
N LEU A 179 -10.05 15.14 43.33
CA LEU A 179 -8.66 15.65 43.27
C LEU A 179 -8.50 16.92 44.10
N ALA A 180 -9.44 17.84 44.06
CA ALA A 180 -9.43 19.08 44.83
C ALA A 180 -9.48 18.84 46.32
N THR A 181 -10.05 17.74 46.79
CA THR A 181 -10.21 17.39 48.22
C THR A 181 -9.07 16.52 48.78
N VAL A 182 -8.09 16.16 47.94
CA VAL A 182 -6.89 15.43 48.41
C VAL A 182 -6.18 16.22 49.48
N ALA A 183 -5.94 15.63 50.65
CA ALA A 183 -5.21 16.23 51.74
C ALA A 183 -3.69 16.13 51.54
N VAL A 184 -3.03 17.27 51.41
CA VAL A 184 -1.58 17.37 51.22
C VAL A 184 -0.82 17.37 52.53
N SER A 185 -1.34 18.09 53.51
CA SER A 185 -0.72 18.27 54.84
C SER A 185 -1.79 18.51 55.90
N SER A 186 -1.41 18.50 57.15
CA SER A 186 -2.29 18.89 58.26
C SER A 186 -1.57 19.94 59.13
N LYS A 187 -2.24 21.05 59.39
CA LYS A 187 -1.73 22.12 60.28
C LYS A 187 -2.70 22.30 61.42
N ASN A 188 -2.24 22.09 62.65
CA ASN A 188 -3.06 22.15 63.84
C ASN A 188 -4.36 21.31 63.78
N GLY A 189 -4.31 20.12 63.22
CA GLY A 189 -5.46 19.26 63.06
C GLY A 189 -6.38 19.58 61.88
N THR A 190 -6.15 20.68 61.17
CA THR A 190 -6.92 21.07 59.98
C THR A 190 -6.19 20.59 58.72
N PRO A 191 -6.81 19.79 57.83
CA PRO A 191 -6.20 19.35 56.59
C PRO A 191 -6.05 20.54 55.62
N VAL A 192 -4.90 20.65 54.98
CA VAL A 192 -4.68 21.52 53.83
C VAL A 192 -4.91 20.70 52.56
N LEU A 193 -5.90 21.10 51.79
CA LEU A 193 -6.32 20.41 50.58
C LEU A 193 -5.67 20.99 49.32
N ILE A 194 -5.68 20.26 48.24
CA ILE A 194 -5.15 20.75 46.95
C ILE A 194 -5.86 22.05 46.53
N ARG A 195 -7.19 22.17 46.72
CA ARG A 195 -7.95 23.40 46.39
C ARG A 195 -7.48 24.62 47.17
N ASP A 196 -6.88 24.43 48.34
CA ASP A 196 -6.34 25.56 49.17
C ASP A 196 -5.00 26.07 48.61
N LEU A 197 -4.28 25.21 47.88
CA LEU A 197 -2.96 25.48 47.30
C LEU A 197 -3.02 25.95 45.84
N GLY A 198 -4.12 25.68 45.14
CA GLY A 198 -4.25 26.02 43.72
C GLY A 198 -5.63 25.76 43.16
N THR A 199 -5.71 25.69 41.85
CA THR A 199 -6.94 25.40 41.08
C THR A 199 -6.82 24.04 40.42
N VAL A 200 -7.90 23.26 40.49
CA VAL A 200 -8.01 21.95 39.79
C VAL A 200 -8.92 22.13 38.61
N THR A 201 -8.45 21.79 37.42
CA THR A 201 -9.20 21.96 36.19
C THR A 201 -8.87 20.84 35.20
N PHE A 202 -9.66 20.72 34.14
CA PHE A 202 -9.23 19.99 32.94
C PHE A 202 -8.36 20.89 32.08
N GLY A 203 -7.29 20.33 31.52
CA GLY A 203 -6.42 21.01 30.58
C GLY A 203 -5.92 20.06 29.50
N PRO A 204 -5.27 20.61 28.45
CA PRO A 204 -4.65 19.81 27.41
C PRO A 204 -3.34 19.21 27.89
N ASP A 205 -3.02 18.02 27.40
CA ASP A 205 -1.63 17.53 27.36
C ASP A 205 -0.79 18.31 26.35
N ILE A 206 0.52 18.09 26.36
CA ILE A 206 1.41 18.68 25.35
C ILE A 206 0.96 18.21 23.98
N ARG A 207 0.68 19.18 23.10
CA ARG A 207 0.23 18.90 21.74
C ARG A 207 1.43 18.71 20.83
N GLU A 208 1.44 17.63 20.07
CA GLU A 208 2.54 17.25 19.19
C GLU A 208 2.17 17.32 17.71
N GLY A 209 0.86 17.40 17.44
CA GLY A 209 0.33 17.55 16.09
C GLY A 209 -1.04 18.23 16.08
N VAL A 210 -1.41 18.74 14.91
CA VAL A 210 -2.70 19.34 14.60
C VAL A 210 -3.25 18.67 13.36
N ALA A 211 -4.56 18.43 13.32
CA ALA A 211 -5.28 18.00 12.13
C ALA A 211 -6.37 19.00 11.78
N GLU A 212 -6.61 19.16 10.51
CA GLU A 212 -7.61 20.07 9.99
C GLU A 212 -8.38 19.47 8.83
N TRP A 213 -9.64 19.89 8.66
CA TRP A 213 -10.48 19.46 7.57
C TRP A 213 -10.97 20.64 6.76
N HIS A 214 -10.58 20.70 5.45
CA HIS A 214 -11.02 21.69 4.47
C HIS A 214 -10.67 23.17 4.76
N GLY A 215 -9.83 23.46 5.74
CA GLY A 215 -9.60 24.84 6.18
C GLY A 215 -10.73 25.40 7.05
N ASP A 216 -11.68 24.57 7.48
CA ASP A 216 -12.86 24.99 8.25
C ASP A 216 -12.58 25.06 9.75
N GLY A 217 -11.53 24.40 10.23
CA GLY A 217 -11.11 24.39 11.63
C GLY A 217 -10.43 23.11 12.07
N GLU A 218 -9.86 23.15 13.26
CA GLU A 218 -9.20 21.98 13.85
C GLU A 218 -10.15 20.82 14.03
N THR A 219 -9.63 19.63 13.77
CA THR A 219 -10.32 18.37 13.97
C THR A 219 -9.40 17.33 14.62
N VAL A 220 -9.89 16.12 14.74
CA VAL A 220 -9.11 14.94 15.12
C VAL A 220 -9.11 13.97 13.95
N GLY A 221 -7.97 13.43 13.62
CA GLY A 221 -7.82 12.43 12.58
C GLY A 221 -7.41 11.08 13.13
N GLY A 222 -7.57 10.07 12.29
CA GLY A 222 -7.04 8.72 12.51
C GLY A 222 -6.37 8.19 11.26
N ILE A 223 -5.24 7.56 11.44
CA ILE A 223 -4.43 6.94 10.39
C ILE A 223 -4.42 5.44 10.63
N ILE A 224 -4.89 4.68 9.64
CA ILE A 224 -4.86 3.22 9.67
C ILE A 224 -3.55 2.74 9.11
N VAL A 225 -2.75 2.10 9.95
CA VAL A 225 -1.47 1.52 9.57
C VAL A 225 -1.64 0.01 9.38
N MET A 226 -1.42 -0.45 8.15
CA MET A 226 -1.54 -1.85 7.80
C MET A 226 -0.30 -2.64 8.20
N ARG A 227 -0.50 -3.86 8.72
CA ARG A 227 0.56 -4.81 9.04
C ARG A 227 1.31 -5.23 7.79
N GLN A 228 2.63 -5.33 7.89
CA GLN A 228 3.47 -5.72 6.76
C GLN A 228 3.08 -7.10 6.19
N GLY A 229 2.99 -7.19 4.87
CA GLY A 229 2.64 -8.42 4.15
C GLY A 229 1.14 -8.72 4.03
N MET A 230 0.28 -7.89 4.61
CA MET A 230 -1.17 -8.03 4.46
C MET A 230 -1.68 -7.46 3.13
N ASN A 231 -2.88 -7.85 2.73
CA ASN A 231 -3.53 -7.33 1.53
C ASN A 231 -4.25 -6.02 1.86
N ALA A 232 -3.79 -4.91 1.26
CA ALA A 232 -4.29 -3.57 1.53
C ALA A 232 -5.80 -3.44 1.26
N LEU A 233 -6.28 -3.96 0.13
CA LEU A 233 -7.70 -3.87 -0.23
C LEU A 233 -8.60 -4.58 0.80
N ASN A 234 -8.20 -5.75 1.28
CA ASN A 234 -8.95 -6.48 2.32
C ASN A 234 -8.98 -5.72 3.63
N VAL A 235 -7.84 -5.13 4.06
CA VAL A 235 -7.75 -4.33 5.28
C VAL A 235 -8.62 -3.09 5.17
N ILE A 236 -8.53 -2.34 4.08
CA ILE A 236 -9.33 -1.13 3.85
C ILE A 236 -10.83 -1.44 3.84
N ASN A 237 -11.24 -2.51 3.14
CA ASN A 237 -12.64 -2.93 3.10
C ASN A 237 -13.15 -3.33 4.49
N GLY A 238 -12.33 -4.03 5.28
CA GLY A 238 -12.63 -4.34 6.66
C GLY A 238 -12.80 -3.08 7.54
N VAL A 239 -11.90 -2.11 7.38
CA VAL A 239 -11.97 -0.81 8.06
C VAL A 239 -13.24 -0.05 7.66
N LYS A 240 -13.54 0.07 6.38
CA LYS A 240 -14.76 0.72 5.89
C LYS A 240 -16.03 0.04 6.40
N GLN A 241 -16.04 -1.29 6.47
CA GLN A 241 -17.14 -2.03 7.06
C GLN A 241 -17.27 -1.72 8.55
N LYS A 242 -16.16 -1.75 9.29
CA LYS A 242 -16.14 -1.46 10.73
C LYS A 242 -16.58 -0.03 11.04
N LEU A 243 -16.15 0.94 10.26
CA LEU A 243 -16.59 2.34 10.38
C LEU A 243 -18.12 2.47 10.16
N ARG A 244 -18.71 1.74 9.21
CA ARG A 244 -20.16 1.70 9.01
C ARG A 244 -20.91 1.07 10.18
N GLU A 245 -20.33 0.04 10.82
CA GLU A 245 -20.88 -0.59 12.02
C GLU A 245 -20.87 0.37 13.24
N ILE A 246 -19.83 1.19 13.36
CA ILE A 246 -19.64 2.13 14.46
C ILE A 246 -20.46 3.42 14.25
N ALA A 247 -20.70 3.83 13.01
CA ALA A 247 -21.35 5.10 12.68
C ALA A 247 -22.65 5.39 13.48
N PRO A 248 -23.54 4.41 13.73
CA PRO A 248 -24.75 4.65 14.55
C PRO A 248 -24.46 4.93 16.03
N SER A 249 -23.29 4.56 16.55
CA SER A 249 -22.91 4.76 17.95
C SER A 249 -22.17 6.09 18.19
N LEU A 250 -21.88 6.85 17.14
CA LEU A 250 -21.23 8.15 17.25
C LEU A 250 -22.14 9.18 17.91
N PRO A 251 -21.57 10.15 18.64
CA PRO A 251 -22.34 11.25 19.20
C PRO A 251 -23.10 12.04 18.12
N PRO A 252 -24.29 12.58 18.44
CA PRO A 252 -25.07 13.34 17.47
C PRO A 252 -24.29 14.53 16.88
N GLY A 253 -24.23 14.62 15.55
CA GLY A 253 -23.51 15.66 14.83
C GLY A 253 -22.07 15.32 14.47
N VAL A 254 -21.50 14.26 15.04
CA VAL A 254 -20.15 13.79 14.71
C VAL A 254 -20.21 12.85 13.51
N GLN A 255 -19.35 13.10 12.53
CA GLN A 255 -19.23 12.30 11.30
C GLN A 255 -17.75 11.95 11.05
N ILE A 256 -17.53 10.78 10.49
CA ILE A 256 -16.19 10.36 10.03
C ILE A 256 -16.11 10.63 8.53
N MET A 257 -15.15 11.47 8.14
CA MET A 257 -14.89 11.85 6.76
C MET A 257 -13.61 11.17 6.29
N THR A 258 -13.62 10.59 5.08
CA THR A 258 -12.42 9.98 4.50
C THR A 258 -11.44 11.05 4.05
N GLY A 259 -10.23 11.04 4.60
CA GLY A 259 -9.12 11.92 4.20
C GLY A 259 -8.31 11.32 3.06
N TYR A 260 -7.94 10.04 3.18
CA TYR A 260 -7.23 9.27 2.17
C TYR A 260 -7.74 7.84 2.09
N ASP A 261 -7.82 7.31 0.89
CA ASP A 261 -8.27 5.94 0.63
C ASP A 261 -7.41 5.29 -0.46
N HIS A 262 -6.48 4.44 -0.04
CA HIS A 262 -5.60 3.74 -0.98
C HIS A 262 -6.33 2.72 -1.87
N SER A 263 -7.55 2.30 -1.50
CA SER A 263 -8.33 1.37 -2.34
C SER A 263 -8.75 1.99 -3.67
N ASP A 264 -8.92 3.31 -3.74
CA ASP A 264 -9.30 4.00 -4.97
C ASP A 264 -8.24 3.82 -6.06
N LEU A 265 -6.95 3.92 -5.69
CA LEU A 265 -5.83 3.64 -6.59
C LEU A 265 -5.81 2.17 -7.04
N ILE A 266 -5.99 1.24 -6.10
CA ILE A 266 -5.99 -0.21 -6.39
C ILE A 266 -7.13 -0.53 -7.36
N ASP A 267 -8.34 -0.05 -7.10
CA ASP A 267 -9.52 -0.28 -7.93
C ASP A 267 -9.40 0.36 -9.32
N ALA A 268 -8.86 1.57 -9.40
CA ALA A 268 -8.57 2.24 -10.66
C ALA A 268 -7.55 1.44 -11.50
N SER A 269 -6.50 0.93 -10.86
CA SER A 269 -5.47 0.12 -11.52
C SER A 269 -6.05 -1.21 -12.02
N ILE A 270 -6.89 -1.88 -11.23
CA ILE A 270 -7.56 -3.11 -11.64
C ILE A 270 -8.50 -2.86 -12.82
N LYS A 271 -9.31 -1.80 -12.77
CA LYS A 271 -10.24 -1.43 -13.86
C LYS A 271 -9.49 -1.11 -15.15
N THR A 272 -8.40 -0.33 -15.06
CA THR A 272 -7.57 0.00 -16.23
C THR A 272 -7.01 -1.27 -16.85
N LEU A 273 -6.44 -2.16 -16.03
CA LEU A 273 -5.90 -3.41 -16.53
C LEU A 273 -6.97 -4.32 -17.16
N GLN A 274 -8.14 -4.44 -16.53
CA GLN A 274 -9.25 -5.23 -17.10
C GLN A 274 -9.68 -4.68 -18.46
N ARG A 275 -9.75 -3.36 -18.59
CA ARG A 275 -10.05 -2.68 -19.84
C ARG A 275 -8.98 -2.95 -20.89
N ASP A 276 -7.70 -2.75 -20.53
CA ASP A 276 -6.58 -2.95 -21.45
C ASP A 276 -6.49 -4.40 -21.93
N LEU A 277 -6.63 -5.38 -21.00
CA LEU A 277 -6.69 -6.79 -21.37
C LEU A 277 -7.85 -7.13 -22.31
N LEU A 278 -9.02 -6.53 -22.09
CA LEU A 278 -10.17 -6.71 -22.95
C LEU A 278 -9.94 -6.09 -24.33
N GLU A 279 -9.45 -4.85 -24.38
CA GLU A 279 -9.11 -4.16 -25.63
C GLU A 279 -8.04 -4.93 -26.41
N GLU A 280 -6.99 -5.40 -25.75
CA GLU A 280 -5.95 -6.22 -26.37
C GLU A 280 -6.50 -7.53 -26.90
N ALA A 281 -7.31 -8.23 -26.13
CA ALA A 281 -7.97 -9.47 -26.56
C ALA A 281 -8.88 -9.26 -27.78
N VAL A 282 -9.62 -8.15 -27.83
CA VAL A 282 -10.49 -7.79 -28.96
C VAL A 282 -9.66 -7.47 -30.20
N ILE A 283 -8.62 -6.63 -30.07
CA ILE A 283 -7.74 -6.24 -31.19
C ILE A 283 -7.05 -7.47 -31.76
N VAL A 284 -6.45 -8.30 -30.90
CA VAL A 284 -5.77 -9.53 -31.29
C VAL A 284 -6.76 -10.49 -31.98
N SER A 285 -7.95 -10.66 -31.43
CA SER A 285 -9.00 -11.49 -32.02
C SER A 285 -9.39 -11.01 -33.42
N LEU A 286 -9.56 -9.70 -33.58
CA LEU A 286 -9.89 -9.08 -34.85
C LEU A 286 -8.78 -9.29 -35.88
N VAL A 287 -7.53 -9.05 -35.49
CA VAL A 287 -6.36 -9.27 -36.35
C VAL A 287 -6.28 -10.73 -36.79
N ILE A 288 -6.44 -11.67 -35.88
CA ILE A 288 -6.41 -13.12 -36.21
C ILE A 288 -7.52 -13.48 -37.19
N ILE A 289 -8.75 -13.01 -36.96
CA ILE A 289 -9.89 -13.24 -37.85
C ILE A 289 -9.62 -12.69 -39.26
N VAL A 290 -9.08 -11.48 -39.33
CA VAL A 290 -8.77 -10.78 -40.58
C VAL A 290 -7.67 -11.51 -41.39
N PHE A 291 -6.61 -11.98 -40.72
CA PHE A 291 -5.49 -12.66 -41.41
C PHE A 291 -5.79 -14.11 -41.74
N LEU A 292 -6.40 -14.87 -40.81
CA LEU A 292 -6.75 -16.27 -41.07
C LEU A 292 -7.98 -16.44 -41.95
N PHE A 293 -8.87 -15.47 -42.05
CA PHE A 293 -10.13 -15.51 -42.79
C PHE A 293 -11.01 -16.73 -42.49
N HIS A 294 -10.78 -17.35 -41.30
CA HIS A 294 -11.51 -18.53 -40.84
C HIS A 294 -11.82 -18.43 -39.35
N PHE A 295 -13.06 -18.10 -39.03
CA PHE A 295 -13.48 -17.81 -37.64
C PHE A 295 -13.19 -18.95 -36.66
N ARG A 296 -13.39 -20.21 -37.07
CA ARG A 296 -13.14 -21.37 -36.18
C ARG A 296 -11.65 -21.53 -35.83
N SER A 297 -10.75 -21.26 -36.77
CA SER A 297 -9.31 -21.28 -36.51
C SER A 297 -8.89 -20.13 -35.59
N ALA A 298 -9.47 -18.95 -35.80
CA ALA A 298 -9.23 -17.80 -34.94
C ALA A 298 -9.68 -18.06 -33.49
N LEU A 299 -10.80 -18.73 -33.31
CA LEU A 299 -11.36 -19.04 -31.98
C LEU A 299 -10.43 -19.91 -31.14
N ILE A 300 -9.54 -20.71 -31.74
CA ILE A 300 -8.56 -21.52 -31.01
C ILE A 300 -7.57 -20.62 -30.23
N ALA A 301 -6.99 -19.64 -30.92
CA ALA A 301 -6.05 -18.70 -30.27
C ALA A 301 -6.76 -17.81 -29.27
N ILE A 302 -8.00 -17.38 -29.57
CA ILE A 302 -8.81 -16.56 -28.66
C ILE A 302 -9.14 -17.30 -27.36
N LEU A 303 -9.45 -18.62 -27.44
CA LEU A 303 -9.72 -19.45 -26.28
C LEU A 303 -8.45 -19.82 -25.49
N ALA A 304 -7.33 -20.01 -26.18
CA ALA A 304 -6.07 -20.37 -25.54
C ALA A 304 -5.56 -19.27 -24.57
N LEU A 305 -5.77 -18.00 -24.90
CA LEU A 305 -5.30 -16.86 -24.11
C LEU A 305 -5.87 -16.82 -22.68
N PRO A 306 -7.20 -16.78 -22.45
CA PRO A 306 -7.74 -16.75 -21.11
C PRO A 306 -7.42 -18.02 -20.31
N ILE A 307 -7.33 -19.18 -20.98
CA ILE A 307 -6.95 -20.43 -20.32
C ILE A 307 -5.50 -20.37 -19.85
N ALA A 308 -4.57 -19.83 -20.66
CA ALA A 308 -3.18 -19.65 -20.27
C ALA A 308 -3.03 -18.72 -19.06
N LEU A 309 -3.78 -17.62 -19.03
CA LEU A 309 -3.80 -16.69 -17.91
C LEU A 309 -4.33 -17.33 -16.63
N LEU A 310 -5.48 -18.03 -16.72
CA LEU A 310 -6.05 -18.72 -15.57
C LEU A 310 -5.12 -19.83 -15.05
N MET A 311 -4.45 -20.56 -15.94
CA MET A 311 -3.50 -21.59 -15.57
C MET A 311 -2.27 -21.00 -14.86
N ALA A 312 -1.85 -19.78 -15.18
CA ALA A 312 -0.74 -19.10 -14.52
C ALA A 312 -1.04 -18.74 -13.05
N PHE A 313 -2.31 -18.53 -12.67
CA PHE A 313 -2.68 -18.26 -11.28
C PHE A 313 -2.44 -19.47 -10.35
N ILE A 314 -2.46 -20.70 -10.86
CA ILE A 314 -2.22 -21.90 -10.06
C ILE A 314 -0.84 -21.88 -9.41
N PRO A 315 0.29 -21.81 -10.16
CA PRO A 315 1.60 -21.72 -9.57
C PRO A 315 1.83 -20.40 -8.82
N MET A 316 1.20 -19.29 -9.22
CA MET A 316 1.25 -18.04 -8.45
C MET A 316 0.73 -18.22 -7.03
N TYR A 317 -0.39 -18.92 -6.87
CA TYR A 317 -0.97 -19.22 -5.56
C TYR A 317 -0.01 -20.06 -4.70
N TRP A 318 0.60 -21.10 -5.27
CA TRP A 318 1.53 -21.96 -4.53
C TRP A 318 2.85 -21.27 -4.17
N LEU A 319 3.30 -20.34 -4.99
CA LEU A 319 4.51 -19.54 -4.75
C LEU A 319 4.25 -18.32 -3.86
N GLY A 320 3.00 -18.08 -3.43
CA GLY A 320 2.65 -16.92 -2.61
C GLY A 320 2.80 -15.58 -3.33
N VAL A 321 2.77 -15.57 -4.68
CA VAL A 321 2.84 -14.33 -5.45
C VAL A 321 1.50 -13.62 -5.39
N SER A 322 1.46 -12.48 -4.68
CA SER A 322 0.25 -11.68 -4.55
C SER A 322 -0.15 -10.98 -5.85
N SER A 323 -1.46 -10.82 -6.04
CA SER A 323 -1.99 -10.00 -7.14
C SER A 323 -1.87 -8.52 -6.75
N ASN A 324 -0.84 -7.86 -7.26
CA ASN A 324 -0.57 -6.44 -7.09
C ASN A 324 -0.39 -5.77 -8.47
N ILE A 325 -0.25 -4.44 -8.50
CA ILE A 325 -0.12 -3.67 -9.74
C ILE A 325 1.04 -4.21 -10.61
N MET A 326 2.16 -4.56 -9.98
CA MET A 326 3.33 -5.08 -10.71
C MET A 326 3.08 -6.49 -11.27
N SER A 327 2.44 -7.37 -10.50
CA SER A 327 2.10 -8.71 -10.98
C SER A 327 1.05 -8.67 -12.09
N LEU A 328 0.06 -7.78 -11.98
CA LEU A 328 -0.94 -7.56 -13.02
C LEU A 328 -0.30 -6.97 -14.29
N GLY A 329 0.63 -6.02 -14.15
CA GLY A 329 1.45 -5.52 -15.26
C GLY A 329 2.28 -6.61 -15.95
N GLY A 330 2.79 -7.58 -15.18
CA GLY A 330 3.48 -8.76 -15.72
C GLY A 330 2.56 -9.65 -16.57
N ILE A 331 1.29 -9.78 -16.19
CA ILE A 331 0.27 -10.48 -16.99
C ILE A 331 0.01 -9.73 -18.28
N ALA A 332 -0.23 -8.42 -18.25
CA ALA A 332 -0.45 -7.61 -19.43
C ALA A 332 0.72 -7.72 -20.43
N LEU A 333 1.96 -7.63 -19.94
CA LEU A 333 3.15 -7.84 -20.77
C LEU A 333 3.31 -9.26 -21.34
N ALA A 334 2.64 -10.25 -20.75
CA ALA A 334 2.69 -11.62 -21.23
C ALA A 334 1.69 -11.87 -22.39
N VAL A 335 0.55 -11.16 -22.42
CA VAL A 335 -0.57 -11.43 -23.36
C VAL A 335 -0.10 -11.45 -24.81
N GLY A 336 0.68 -10.48 -25.26
CA GLY A 336 1.21 -10.45 -26.62
C GLY A 336 2.04 -11.69 -26.98
N VAL A 337 2.88 -12.17 -26.06
CA VAL A 337 3.72 -13.36 -26.25
C VAL A 337 2.90 -14.66 -26.21
N LEU A 338 1.85 -14.70 -25.38
CA LEU A 338 0.98 -15.88 -25.22
C LEU A 338 0.23 -16.22 -26.50
N VAL A 339 -0.20 -15.19 -27.21
CA VAL A 339 -1.01 -15.34 -28.44
C VAL A 339 -0.15 -15.83 -29.59
N ASP A 340 1.09 -15.36 -29.73
CA ASP A 340 1.99 -15.68 -30.83
C ASP A 340 2.17 -17.20 -31.01
N ALA A 341 2.43 -17.92 -29.94
CA ALA A 341 2.62 -19.37 -29.99
C ALA A 341 1.38 -20.10 -30.54
N SER A 342 0.20 -19.68 -30.10
CA SER A 342 -1.07 -20.27 -30.55
C SER A 342 -1.35 -19.90 -32.01
N ILE A 343 -1.08 -18.68 -32.45
CA ILE A 343 -1.28 -18.22 -33.83
C ILE A 343 -0.41 -19.02 -34.79
N VAL A 344 0.89 -19.11 -34.53
CA VAL A 344 1.85 -19.81 -35.41
C VAL A 344 1.48 -21.28 -35.55
N MET A 345 1.07 -21.93 -34.47
CA MET A 345 0.63 -23.31 -34.48
C MET A 345 -0.61 -23.49 -35.36
N VAL A 346 -1.65 -22.67 -35.16
CA VAL A 346 -2.91 -22.69 -35.89
C VAL A 346 -2.71 -22.36 -37.37
N GLU A 347 -1.89 -21.32 -37.65
CA GLU A 347 -1.57 -20.90 -39.02
C GLU A 347 -0.88 -22.04 -39.80
N ASN A 348 0.12 -22.69 -39.22
CA ASN A 348 0.83 -23.78 -39.85
C ASN A 348 -0.14 -24.96 -40.15
N GLY A 349 -0.99 -25.33 -39.20
CA GLY A 349 -2.00 -26.35 -39.41
C GLY A 349 -3.02 -25.97 -40.48
N TYR A 350 -3.49 -24.74 -40.48
CA TYR A 350 -4.39 -24.20 -41.49
C TYR A 350 -3.76 -24.23 -42.88
N ARG A 351 -2.50 -23.79 -43.02
CA ARG A 351 -1.76 -23.74 -44.27
C ARG A 351 -1.61 -25.14 -44.87
N HIS A 352 -1.09 -26.11 -44.10
CA HIS A 352 -0.92 -27.47 -44.60
C HIS A 352 -2.24 -28.12 -45.07
N LEU A 353 -3.30 -27.87 -44.32
CA LEU A 353 -4.61 -28.42 -44.70
C LEU A 353 -5.21 -27.71 -45.93
N SER A 354 -5.01 -26.39 -46.06
CA SER A 354 -5.47 -25.62 -47.21
C SER A 354 -4.68 -25.97 -48.50
N GLU A 355 -3.36 -26.16 -48.43
CA GLU A 355 -2.50 -26.60 -49.53
C GLU A 355 -2.89 -28.00 -50.01
N ARG A 356 -3.24 -28.92 -49.09
CA ARG A 356 -3.73 -30.25 -49.46
C ARG A 356 -5.08 -30.18 -50.23
N GLN A 357 -6.00 -29.29 -49.79
CA GLN A 357 -7.28 -29.08 -50.46
C GLN A 357 -7.15 -28.36 -51.81
N GLU A 358 -6.09 -27.58 -52.01
CA GLU A 358 -5.80 -26.92 -53.30
C GLU A 358 -5.19 -27.89 -54.31
N ASN A 359 -4.28 -28.79 -53.87
CA ASN A 359 -3.59 -29.74 -54.72
C ASN A 359 -4.43 -30.94 -55.13
N ASP A 360 -5.41 -31.33 -54.31
CA ASP A 360 -6.28 -32.44 -54.59
C ASP A 360 -7.71 -32.08 -54.12
N ALA A 361 -8.62 -32.01 -55.11
CA ALA A 361 -10.01 -31.65 -54.87
C ALA A 361 -10.84 -32.76 -54.18
N SER A 362 -10.23 -33.91 -53.87
CA SER A 362 -10.91 -35.00 -53.16
C SER A 362 -11.22 -34.57 -51.70
N PRO A 363 -12.36 -35.01 -51.13
CA PRO A 363 -12.70 -34.70 -49.74
C PRO A 363 -11.63 -35.27 -48.81
N VAL A 364 -11.06 -34.41 -47.94
CA VAL A 364 -10.12 -34.85 -46.91
C VAL A 364 -10.88 -35.65 -45.85
N LEU A 365 -10.58 -36.92 -45.71
CA LEU A 365 -11.18 -37.80 -44.70
C LEU A 365 -10.66 -37.50 -43.29
N GLU A 366 -11.46 -37.81 -42.28
CA GLU A 366 -11.10 -37.54 -40.87
C GLU A 366 -9.73 -38.09 -40.45
N PRO A 367 -9.31 -39.35 -40.81
CA PRO A 367 -7.99 -39.86 -40.44
C PRO A 367 -6.84 -39.10 -41.11
N GLU A 368 -7.01 -38.70 -42.37
CA GLU A 368 -6.02 -37.94 -43.14
C GLU A 368 -5.87 -36.53 -42.55
N ARG A 369 -6.99 -35.88 -42.24
CA ARG A 369 -7.00 -34.55 -41.62
C ARG A 369 -6.25 -34.54 -40.27
N HIS A 370 -6.51 -35.53 -39.40
CA HIS A 370 -5.81 -35.69 -38.15
C HIS A 370 -4.30 -35.81 -38.36
N THR A 371 -3.88 -36.64 -39.33
CA THR A 371 -2.47 -36.85 -39.64
C THR A 371 -1.81 -35.58 -40.14
N ILE A 372 -2.45 -34.80 -41.01
CA ILE A 372 -1.93 -33.53 -41.51
C ILE A 372 -1.74 -32.53 -40.35
N LEU A 373 -2.75 -32.36 -39.50
CA LEU A 373 -2.69 -31.41 -38.37
C LEU A 373 -1.67 -31.84 -37.32
N ILE A 374 -1.54 -33.13 -37.04
CA ILE A 374 -0.50 -33.64 -36.11
C ILE A 374 0.89 -33.40 -36.69
N ASN A 375 1.11 -33.63 -37.99
CA ASN A 375 2.39 -33.40 -38.63
C ASN A 375 2.75 -31.91 -38.65
N ALA A 376 1.79 -31.03 -38.93
CA ALA A 376 1.96 -29.59 -38.84
C ALA A 376 2.35 -29.14 -37.41
N ALA A 377 1.67 -29.71 -36.38
CA ALA A 377 1.97 -29.43 -34.99
C ALA A 377 3.39 -29.93 -34.59
N LYS A 378 3.77 -31.13 -35.05
CA LYS A 378 5.14 -31.68 -34.82
C LYS A 378 6.23 -30.84 -35.47
N GLN A 379 5.96 -30.24 -36.63
CA GLN A 379 6.92 -29.42 -37.36
C GLN A 379 7.29 -28.13 -36.58
N VAL A 380 6.29 -27.48 -36.02
CA VAL A 380 6.47 -26.14 -35.40
C VAL A 380 6.59 -26.22 -33.88
N GLY A 381 6.01 -27.23 -33.24
CA GLY A 381 5.94 -27.40 -31.80
C GLY A 381 7.28 -27.28 -31.09
N PRO A 382 8.32 -28.01 -31.48
CA PRO A 382 9.65 -27.90 -30.84
C PRO A 382 10.25 -26.48 -30.94
N ALA A 383 10.16 -25.85 -32.10
CA ALA A 383 10.67 -24.51 -32.32
C ALA A 383 9.97 -23.47 -31.44
N LEU A 384 8.63 -23.55 -31.31
CA LEU A 384 7.83 -22.70 -30.44
C LEU A 384 8.18 -22.93 -28.97
N PHE A 385 8.27 -24.18 -28.54
CA PHE A 385 8.60 -24.52 -27.17
C PHE A 385 9.96 -23.94 -26.76
N PHE A 386 11.02 -24.15 -27.58
CA PHE A 386 12.34 -23.58 -27.29
C PHE A 386 12.35 -22.06 -27.35
N SER A 387 11.60 -21.44 -28.27
CA SER A 387 11.46 -19.98 -28.34
C SER A 387 10.87 -19.42 -27.05
N LEU A 388 9.82 -20.03 -26.54
CA LEU A 388 9.18 -19.61 -25.28
C LEU A 388 10.11 -19.83 -24.06
N ILE A 389 10.86 -20.94 -24.02
CA ILE A 389 11.89 -21.14 -22.98
C ILE A 389 12.96 -20.05 -23.04
N ILE A 390 13.43 -19.67 -24.22
CA ILE A 390 14.41 -18.57 -24.37
C ILE A 390 13.83 -17.27 -23.82
N ILE A 391 12.56 -16.97 -24.07
CA ILE A 391 11.89 -15.80 -23.51
C ILE A 391 11.85 -15.88 -21.99
N VAL A 392 11.51 -17.03 -21.39
CA VAL A 392 11.55 -17.25 -19.95
C VAL A 392 12.96 -17.00 -19.39
N VAL A 393 13.98 -17.59 -20.01
CA VAL A 393 15.38 -17.44 -19.58
C VAL A 393 15.86 -15.98 -19.73
N SER A 394 15.39 -15.25 -20.73
CA SER A 394 15.74 -13.83 -20.91
C SER A 394 15.30 -12.92 -19.77
N PHE A 395 14.31 -13.37 -18.98
CA PHE A 395 13.85 -12.66 -17.78
C PHE A 395 14.57 -13.05 -16.49
N MET A 396 15.43 -14.08 -16.52
CA MET A 396 16.20 -14.50 -15.33
C MET A 396 17.02 -13.37 -14.68
N PRO A 397 17.64 -12.44 -15.44
CA PRO A 397 18.38 -11.34 -14.82
C PRO A 397 17.55 -10.44 -13.89
N VAL A 398 16.23 -10.35 -14.09
CA VAL A 398 15.33 -9.57 -13.22
C VAL A 398 15.27 -10.16 -11.81
N PHE A 399 15.46 -11.48 -11.65
CA PHE A 399 15.50 -12.12 -10.35
C PHE A 399 16.80 -11.84 -9.57
N LEU A 400 17.85 -11.38 -10.25
CA LEU A 400 19.12 -10.98 -9.63
C LEU A 400 19.08 -9.55 -9.08
N LEU A 401 18.03 -8.78 -9.37
CA LEU A 401 17.86 -7.44 -8.81
C LEU A 401 17.72 -7.53 -7.29
N GLU A 402 18.43 -6.66 -6.60
CA GLU A 402 18.47 -6.56 -5.15
C GLU A 402 17.72 -5.32 -4.65
N ALA A 403 17.63 -5.19 -3.33
CA ALA A 403 17.05 -4.05 -2.66
C ALA A 403 15.63 -3.67 -3.16
N GLN A 404 15.41 -2.41 -3.45
CA GLN A 404 14.09 -1.86 -3.82
C GLN A 404 13.66 -2.33 -5.21
N GLU A 405 14.57 -2.32 -6.17
CA GLU A 405 14.30 -2.76 -7.54
C GLU A 405 13.86 -4.23 -7.56
N GLY A 406 14.56 -5.09 -6.80
CA GLY A 406 14.20 -6.49 -6.68
C GLY A 406 12.80 -6.69 -6.11
N ARG A 407 12.43 -5.96 -5.08
CA ARG A 407 11.09 -6.04 -4.46
C ARG A 407 9.98 -5.62 -5.43
N MET A 408 10.24 -4.61 -6.25
CA MET A 408 9.27 -4.11 -7.22
C MET A 408 9.11 -5.03 -8.43
N PHE A 409 10.22 -5.47 -9.03
CA PHE A 409 10.18 -6.18 -10.32
C PHE A 409 10.06 -7.70 -10.20
N ARG A 410 10.39 -8.32 -9.06
CA ARG A 410 10.22 -9.77 -8.86
C ARG A 410 8.77 -10.26 -9.08
N PRO A 411 7.72 -9.60 -8.55
CA PRO A 411 6.34 -10.01 -8.83
C PRO A 411 6.00 -9.97 -10.33
N LEU A 412 6.42 -8.93 -11.04
CA LEU A 412 6.26 -8.80 -12.49
C LEU A 412 6.97 -9.93 -13.24
N ALA A 413 8.23 -10.21 -12.87
CA ALA A 413 9.02 -11.28 -13.50
C ALA A 413 8.38 -12.66 -13.26
N TRP A 414 7.94 -12.95 -12.04
CA TRP A 414 7.25 -14.19 -11.72
C TRP A 414 5.98 -14.36 -12.54
N THR A 415 5.09 -13.37 -12.56
CA THR A 415 3.82 -13.48 -13.28
C THR A 415 4.00 -13.63 -14.77
N LYS A 416 4.90 -12.85 -15.38
CA LYS A 416 5.22 -13.00 -16.80
C LYS A 416 5.81 -14.38 -17.12
N THR A 417 6.78 -14.83 -16.33
CA THR A 417 7.43 -16.14 -16.53
C THR A 417 6.43 -17.29 -16.40
N LEU A 418 5.56 -17.25 -15.39
CA LEU A 418 4.55 -18.27 -15.16
C LEU A 418 3.47 -18.26 -16.25
N ALA A 419 3.06 -17.09 -16.72
CA ALA A 419 2.11 -16.96 -17.83
C ALA A 419 2.69 -17.54 -19.13
N VAL A 420 3.94 -17.16 -19.49
CA VAL A 420 4.62 -17.70 -20.68
C VAL A 420 4.85 -19.21 -20.54
N GLY A 421 5.23 -19.71 -19.38
CA GLY A 421 5.37 -21.15 -19.09
C GLY A 421 4.05 -21.90 -19.28
N SER A 422 2.95 -21.37 -18.76
CA SER A 422 1.60 -21.92 -18.95
C SER A 422 1.20 -21.95 -20.41
N SER A 423 1.47 -20.87 -21.15
CA SER A 423 1.22 -20.84 -22.60
C SER A 423 2.03 -21.88 -23.36
N SER A 424 3.30 -22.10 -22.97
CA SER A 424 4.16 -23.12 -23.58
C SER A 424 3.55 -24.52 -23.45
N ILE A 425 3.02 -24.84 -22.28
CA ILE A 425 2.34 -26.11 -22.03
C ILE A 425 1.07 -26.22 -22.88
N LEU A 426 0.25 -25.16 -22.94
CA LEU A 426 -0.99 -25.15 -23.71
C LEU A 426 -0.73 -25.21 -25.21
N ALA A 427 0.30 -24.58 -25.73
CA ALA A 427 0.67 -24.61 -27.13
C ALA A 427 0.98 -26.03 -27.63
N ILE A 428 1.58 -26.88 -26.78
CA ILE A 428 1.91 -28.28 -27.16
C ILE A 428 0.82 -29.29 -26.78
N THR A 429 -0.14 -28.91 -25.93
CA THR A 429 -1.20 -29.82 -25.46
C THR A 429 -2.58 -29.44 -25.97
N LEU A 430 -3.12 -28.31 -25.52
CA LEU A 430 -4.49 -27.90 -25.82
C LEU A 430 -4.65 -27.42 -27.27
N VAL A 431 -3.70 -26.59 -27.76
CA VAL A 431 -3.83 -26.00 -29.10
C VAL A 431 -3.90 -27.06 -30.19
N PRO A 432 -3.04 -28.10 -30.26
CA PRO A 432 -3.17 -29.18 -31.25
C PRO A 432 -4.52 -29.93 -31.17
N VAL A 433 -5.04 -30.15 -29.95
CA VAL A 433 -6.35 -30.80 -29.77
C VAL A 433 -7.47 -29.92 -30.34
N LEU A 434 -7.48 -28.64 -30.01
CA LEU A 434 -8.44 -27.67 -30.54
C LEU A 434 -8.32 -27.54 -32.07
N MET A 435 -7.12 -27.61 -32.65
CA MET A 435 -6.93 -27.62 -34.10
C MET A 435 -7.65 -28.80 -34.75
N VAL A 436 -7.47 -29.99 -34.22
CA VAL A 436 -8.15 -31.20 -34.73
C VAL A 436 -9.67 -31.10 -34.59
N MET A 437 -10.17 -30.50 -33.53
CA MET A 437 -11.61 -30.35 -33.30
C MET A 437 -12.25 -29.25 -34.15
N MET A 438 -11.57 -28.11 -34.33
CA MET A 438 -12.19 -26.88 -34.84
C MET A 438 -11.81 -26.54 -36.28
N ILE A 439 -10.63 -26.96 -36.80
CA ILE A 439 -10.24 -26.72 -38.19
C ILE A 439 -10.93 -27.74 -39.06
N ARG A 440 -12.14 -27.40 -39.54
CA ARG A 440 -13.00 -28.26 -40.35
C ARG A 440 -13.60 -27.50 -41.54
N GLY A 441 -13.94 -28.23 -42.58
CA GLY A 441 -14.62 -27.68 -43.74
C GLY A 441 -13.67 -27.26 -44.86
N ARG A 442 -14.22 -26.51 -45.83
CA ARG A 442 -13.43 -26.01 -46.96
C ARG A 442 -12.67 -24.75 -46.56
N LEU A 443 -11.35 -24.85 -46.57
CA LEU A 443 -10.47 -23.76 -46.22
C LEU A 443 -10.17 -22.91 -47.46
N ARG A 444 -10.04 -21.59 -47.26
CA ARG A 444 -9.63 -20.69 -48.35
C ARG A 444 -8.10 -20.62 -48.37
N PRO A 445 -7.47 -20.72 -49.55
CA PRO A 445 -6.03 -20.58 -49.64
C PRO A 445 -5.59 -19.17 -49.20
N GLU A 446 -4.44 -19.07 -48.59
CA GLU A 446 -3.88 -17.80 -48.06
C GLU A 446 -3.80 -16.71 -49.14
N ARG A 447 -3.55 -17.12 -50.40
CA ARG A 447 -3.51 -16.21 -51.57
C ARG A 447 -4.83 -15.56 -51.88
N ALA A 448 -5.95 -16.10 -51.39
CA ALA A 448 -7.29 -15.52 -51.58
C ALA A 448 -7.55 -14.35 -50.61
N ASN A 449 -6.76 -14.19 -49.56
CA ASN A 449 -6.87 -13.08 -48.63
C ASN A 449 -6.28 -11.78 -49.25
N PRO A 450 -7.07 -10.72 -49.44
CA PRO A 450 -6.59 -9.48 -50.06
C PRO A 450 -5.53 -8.80 -49.22
N ILE A 451 -5.62 -8.89 -47.89
CA ILE A 451 -4.64 -8.28 -46.96
C ILE A 451 -3.30 -9.01 -47.06
N SER A 452 -3.30 -10.34 -47.00
CA SER A 452 -2.10 -11.14 -47.17
C SER A 452 -1.44 -10.88 -48.53
N ARG A 453 -2.24 -10.70 -49.60
CA ARG A 453 -1.72 -10.36 -50.92
C ARG A 453 -1.03 -8.99 -50.96
N VAL A 454 -1.64 -7.96 -50.39
CA VAL A 454 -1.03 -6.61 -50.30
C VAL A 454 0.24 -6.64 -49.48
N THR A 455 0.22 -7.31 -48.33
CA THR A 455 1.39 -7.43 -47.46
C THR A 455 2.53 -8.15 -48.15
N GLN A 456 2.24 -9.28 -48.85
CA GLN A 456 3.24 -10.01 -49.63
C GLN A 456 3.77 -9.19 -50.80
N ALA A 457 2.90 -8.41 -51.49
CA ALA A 457 3.31 -7.52 -52.59
C ALA A 457 4.30 -6.45 -52.17
N ILE A 458 4.24 -5.97 -50.91
CA ILE A 458 5.17 -5.01 -50.34
C ILE A 458 6.44 -5.74 -49.82
N TYR A 459 6.23 -6.85 -49.10
CA TYR A 459 7.33 -7.57 -48.43
C TYR A 459 8.32 -8.21 -49.40
N LEU A 460 7.81 -8.92 -50.43
CA LEU A 460 8.67 -9.67 -51.35
C LEU A 460 9.66 -8.80 -52.16
N PRO A 461 9.27 -7.63 -52.71
CA PRO A 461 10.25 -6.72 -53.36
C PRO A 461 11.26 -6.16 -52.36
N THR A 462 10.80 -5.78 -51.18
CA THR A 462 11.67 -5.25 -50.10
C THR A 462 12.71 -6.31 -49.70
N LEU A 463 12.27 -7.54 -49.44
CA LEU A 463 13.18 -8.64 -49.11
C LEU A 463 14.17 -8.91 -50.22
N LYS A 464 13.73 -8.98 -51.49
CA LYS A 464 14.62 -9.18 -52.65
C LYS A 464 15.64 -8.04 -52.78
N PHE A 465 15.23 -6.79 -52.53
CA PHE A 465 16.14 -5.64 -52.55
C PHE A 465 17.17 -5.74 -51.43
N CYS A 466 16.76 -6.03 -50.18
CA CYS A 466 17.68 -6.19 -49.06
C CYS A 466 18.69 -7.33 -49.26
N LEU A 467 18.24 -8.48 -49.77
CA LEU A 467 19.13 -9.61 -50.05
C LEU A 467 20.07 -9.34 -51.21
N ARG A 468 19.61 -8.64 -52.26
CA ARG A 468 20.47 -8.23 -53.40
C ARG A 468 21.52 -7.25 -52.98
N HIS A 469 21.17 -6.30 -52.08
CA HIS A 469 22.08 -5.25 -51.60
C HIS A 469 22.47 -5.48 -50.14
N ARG A 470 22.91 -6.70 -49.80
CA ARG A 470 23.17 -7.13 -48.42
C ARG A 470 24.10 -6.19 -47.64
N TRP A 471 25.17 -5.71 -48.28
CA TRP A 471 26.11 -4.79 -47.65
C TRP A 471 25.48 -3.40 -47.37
N LEU A 472 24.69 -2.89 -48.31
CA LEU A 472 23.94 -1.65 -48.11
C LEU A 472 23.00 -1.76 -46.94
N THR A 473 22.24 -2.87 -46.85
CA THR A 473 21.33 -3.15 -45.75
C THR A 473 22.05 -3.18 -44.41
N ILE A 474 23.21 -3.85 -44.33
CA ILE A 474 24.03 -3.88 -43.11
C ILE A 474 24.52 -2.49 -42.75
N VAL A 475 25.07 -1.73 -43.71
CA VAL A 475 25.59 -0.37 -43.47
C VAL A 475 24.49 0.58 -43.00
N VAL A 476 23.32 0.56 -43.62
CA VAL A 476 22.18 1.39 -43.21
C VAL A 476 21.77 1.06 -41.78
N ASN A 477 21.65 -0.22 -41.41
CA ASN A 477 21.30 -0.60 -40.04
C ASN A 477 22.39 -0.20 -39.03
N LEU A 478 23.68 -0.29 -39.41
CA LEU A 478 24.77 0.18 -38.57
C LEU A 478 24.74 1.70 -38.36
N ILE A 479 24.40 2.46 -39.41
CA ILE A 479 24.22 3.92 -39.31
C ILE A 479 23.07 4.25 -38.37
N PHE A 480 21.93 3.56 -38.47
CA PHE A 480 20.83 3.74 -37.53
C PHE A 480 21.27 3.46 -36.09
N LEU A 481 22.01 2.37 -35.85
CA LEU A 481 22.54 2.06 -34.52
C LEU A 481 23.47 3.17 -34.01
N LEU A 482 24.38 3.66 -34.84
CA LEU A 482 25.31 4.73 -34.49
C LEU A 482 24.62 6.06 -34.20
N VAL A 483 23.53 6.37 -34.92
CA VAL A 483 22.72 7.58 -34.69
C VAL A 483 21.85 7.43 -33.41
N THR A 484 21.37 6.22 -33.14
CA THR A 484 20.56 5.96 -31.96
C THR A 484 21.36 6.09 -30.66
N PHE A 485 22.64 5.71 -30.67
CA PHE A 485 23.48 5.75 -29.48
C PHE A 485 23.57 7.15 -28.81
N PRO A 486 23.93 8.24 -29.54
CA PRO A 486 23.93 9.58 -28.94
C PRO A 486 22.55 10.12 -28.58
N LEU A 487 21.49 9.63 -29.22
CA LEU A 487 20.13 9.97 -28.83
C LEU A 487 19.76 9.28 -27.50
N ALA A 488 20.14 8.02 -27.34
CA ALA A 488 19.89 7.28 -26.09
C ALA A 488 20.59 7.93 -24.88
N THR A 489 21.82 8.47 -25.07
CA THR A 489 22.53 9.17 -23.99
C THR A 489 21.91 10.52 -23.60
N ARG A 490 21.02 11.08 -24.43
CA ARG A 490 20.28 12.31 -24.14
C ARG A 490 18.94 12.07 -23.45
N LEU A 491 18.48 10.80 -23.39
CA LEU A 491 17.28 10.45 -22.63
C LEU A 491 17.61 10.59 -21.14
N GLY A 492 16.80 11.33 -20.43
CA GLY A 492 16.88 11.42 -18.97
C GLY A 492 16.60 10.05 -18.34
N SER A 493 17.16 9.82 -17.16
CA SER A 493 16.87 8.64 -16.36
C SER A 493 16.06 9.04 -15.13
N GLN A 494 15.00 8.32 -14.83
CA GLN A 494 14.22 8.45 -13.61
C GLN A 494 13.87 7.05 -13.11
N PHE A 495 13.74 6.93 -11.79
CA PHE A 495 13.48 5.64 -11.17
C PHE A 495 12.08 5.11 -11.48
N MET A 496 11.08 5.98 -11.43
CA MET A 496 9.69 5.65 -11.76
C MET A 496 9.04 6.79 -12.55
N PRO A 497 8.15 6.48 -13.50
CA PRO A 497 7.33 7.50 -14.12
C PRO A 497 6.42 8.16 -13.09
N ALA A 498 6.01 9.40 -13.35
CA ALA A 498 5.01 10.08 -12.52
C ALA A 498 3.69 9.29 -12.54
N LEU A 499 3.22 8.89 -11.37
CA LEU A 499 1.93 8.23 -11.19
C LEU A 499 0.88 9.28 -10.86
N PHE A 500 -0.26 9.22 -11.53
CA PHE A 500 -1.42 10.03 -11.20
C PHE A 500 -2.42 9.14 -10.44
N GLU A 501 -2.47 9.35 -9.12
CA GLU A 501 -3.24 8.50 -8.21
C GLU A 501 -4.64 9.07 -7.89
N GLY A 502 -5.00 10.24 -8.43
CA GLY A 502 -6.20 10.96 -8.04
C GLY A 502 -6.07 11.60 -6.65
N SER A 503 -4.90 11.55 -6.06
CA SER A 503 -4.53 12.21 -4.81
C SER A 503 -3.19 12.91 -4.98
N ALA A 504 -2.91 13.89 -4.12
CA ALA A 504 -1.63 14.56 -4.03
C ALA A 504 -1.29 14.79 -2.56
N LEU A 505 -0.03 14.61 -2.20
CA LEU A 505 0.48 14.95 -0.89
C LEU A 505 1.30 16.23 -0.99
N TYR A 506 0.87 17.27 -0.28
CA TYR A 506 1.56 18.55 -0.22
C TYR A 506 2.28 18.70 1.11
N MET A 507 3.60 18.74 1.09
CA MET A 507 4.47 18.67 2.27
C MET A 507 5.42 19.87 2.36
N PRO A 508 4.92 21.09 2.62
CA PRO A 508 5.81 22.22 2.89
C PRO A 508 6.40 22.14 4.30
N THR A 509 7.48 22.86 4.51
CA THR A 509 8.11 23.00 5.83
C THR A 509 8.10 24.47 6.27
N ALA A 510 7.82 24.70 7.55
CA ALA A 510 7.96 26.00 8.17
C ALA A 510 9.37 26.19 8.78
N LEU A 511 9.59 27.33 9.42
CA LEU A 511 10.84 27.56 10.16
C LEU A 511 10.88 26.67 11.40
N PRO A 512 12.03 26.03 11.68
CA PRO A 512 12.20 25.23 12.89
C PRO A 512 11.92 26.05 14.17
N GLY A 513 11.24 25.41 15.12
CA GLY A 513 10.86 26.06 16.38
C GLY A 513 9.57 26.89 16.32
N ILE A 514 8.76 26.70 15.27
CA ILE A 514 7.42 27.28 15.18
C ILE A 514 6.55 26.83 16.36
N SER A 515 5.72 27.74 16.90
CA SER A 515 4.74 27.39 17.93
C SER A 515 3.56 26.64 17.32
N ILE A 516 2.92 25.79 18.12
CA ILE A 516 1.74 25.01 17.65
C ILE A 516 0.58 25.92 17.21
N GLU A 517 0.38 27.06 17.86
CA GLU A 517 -0.65 28.01 17.46
C GLU A 517 -0.36 28.65 16.11
N GLN A 518 0.92 28.98 15.84
CA GLN A 518 1.31 29.53 14.55
C GLN A 518 1.25 28.43 13.46
N ALA A 519 1.68 27.22 13.77
CA ALA A 519 1.60 26.08 12.86
C ALA A 519 0.15 25.80 12.44
N LYS A 520 -0.78 25.83 13.40
CA LYS A 520 -2.22 25.71 13.15
C LYS A 520 -2.75 26.79 12.20
N VAL A 521 -2.40 28.06 12.44
CA VAL A 521 -2.86 29.18 11.59
C VAL A 521 -2.36 29.01 10.15
N LEU A 522 -1.10 28.62 9.98
CA LEU A 522 -0.52 28.39 8.65
C LEU A 522 -1.18 27.19 7.95
N LEU A 523 -1.42 26.09 8.67
CA LEU A 523 -2.11 24.91 8.13
C LEU A 523 -3.50 25.30 7.62
N GLN A 524 -4.26 26.05 8.42
CA GLN A 524 -5.61 26.48 8.07
C GLN A 524 -5.63 27.41 6.84
N GLN A 525 -4.67 28.31 6.74
CA GLN A 525 -4.53 29.18 5.56
C GLN A 525 -4.18 28.37 4.31
N GLN A 526 -3.24 27.45 4.43
CA GLN A 526 -2.82 26.54 3.37
C GLN A 526 -4.00 25.73 2.84
N ASP A 527 -4.72 25.07 3.73
CA ASP A 527 -5.82 24.17 3.38
C ASP A 527 -6.98 24.90 2.71
N ARG A 528 -7.28 26.15 3.13
CA ARG A 528 -8.25 27.03 2.45
C ARG A 528 -7.82 27.36 1.02
N VAL A 529 -6.54 27.67 0.81
CA VAL A 529 -6.01 27.95 -0.52
C VAL A 529 -6.10 26.70 -1.38
N LEU A 530 -5.66 25.55 -0.88
CA LEU A 530 -5.72 24.28 -1.60
C LEU A 530 -7.16 23.86 -1.92
N ARG A 531 -8.09 24.09 -1.01
CA ARG A 531 -9.53 23.81 -1.21
C ARG A 531 -10.16 24.71 -2.28
N SER A 532 -9.60 25.89 -2.55
CA SER A 532 -10.16 26.83 -3.54
C SER A 532 -9.94 26.37 -4.99
N PHE A 533 -9.06 25.41 -5.25
CA PHE A 533 -8.85 24.86 -6.59
C PHE A 533 -10.05 23.99 -7.01
N PRO A 534 -10.61 24.22 -8.20
CA PRO A 534 -11.81 23.50 -8.65
C PRO A 534 -11.62 21.99 -8.81
N GLU A 535 -10.37 21.55 -9.02
CA GLU A 535 -9.99 20.14 -9.16
C GLU A 535 -9.98 19.38 -7.82
N VAL A 536 -9.94 20.10 -6.69
CA VAL A 536 -9.82 19.50 -5.37
C VAL A 536 -11.19 19.09 -4.84
N ALA A 537 -11.33 17.82 -4.48
CA ALA A 537 -12.53 17.27 -3.87
C ALA A 537 -12.52 17.42 -2.34
N SER A 538 -11.41 17.08 -1.69
CA SER A 538 -11.24 17.22 -0.24
C SER A 538 -9.79 17.53 0.13
N VAL A 539 -9.62 18.17 1.28
CA VAL A 539 -8.33 18.53 1.86
C VAL A 539 -8.33 18.05 3.30
N PHE A 540 -7.37 17.21 3.64
CA PHE A 540 -7.09 16.77 4.99
C PHE A 540 -5.66 17.17 5.34
N GLY A 541 -5.51 18.24 6.09
CA GLY A 541 -4.23 18.78 6.48
C GLY A 541 -3.81 18.31 7.86
N THR A 542 -2.51 18.00 8.00
CA THR A 542 -1.90 17.71 9.28
C THR A 542 -0.57 18.45 9.40
N VAL A 543 -0.16 18.73 10.63
CA VAL A 543 1.16 19.30 10.94
C VAL A 543 1.67 18.70 12.24
N GLY A 544 2.96 18.42 12.29
CA GLY A 544 3.55 17.66 13.38
C GLY A 544 3.22 16.18 13.29
N ARG A 545 3.34 15.45 14.37
CA ARG A 545 3.26 13.99 14.37
C ARG A 545 1.94 13.42 14.89
N SER A 546 1.63 12.25 14.42
CA SER A 546 0.60 11.38 14.98
C SER A 546 1.17 10.51 16.12
N ASP A 547 0.29 9.89 16.91
CA ASP A 547 0.68 8.96 17.98
C ASP A 547 1.13 7.61 17.42
N SER A 548 2.19 7.61 16.60
CA SER A 548 2.73 6.42 15.96
C SER A 548 4.25 6.47 15.89
N ALA A 549 4.89 5.31 16.03
CA ALA A 549 6.32 5.17 15.75
C ALA A 549 6.63 5.19 14.25
N THR A 550 5.63 5.13 13.38
CA THR A 550 5.79 5.26 11.92
C THR A 550 5.82 6.72 11.46
N ASP A 551 5.48 7.65 12.35
CA ASP A 551 5.43 9.08 12.10
C ASP A 551 6.40 9.83 13.03
N ASN A 552 7.43 10.41 12.46
CA ASN A 552 8.45 11.19 13.17
C ASN A 552 8.48 12.66 12.73
N ALA A 553 7.37 13.15 12.18
CA ALA A 553 7.28 14.52 11.67
C ALA A 553 7.48 15.55 12.81
N PRO A 554 8.41 16.50 12.67
CA PRO A 554 8.50 17.63 13.57
C PRO A 554 7.36 18.63 13.34
N LEU A 555 7.11 19.51 14.28
CA LEU A 555 6.00 20.48 14.23
C LEU A 555 6.10 21.49 13.07
N ASP A 556 7.25 21.62 12.44
CA ASP A 556 7.48 22.46 11.26
C ASP A 556 7.22 21.74 9.94
N MET A 557 6.88 20.45 9.95
CA MET A 557 6.54 19.65 8.77
C MET A 557 5.03 19.53 8.64
N TYR A 558 4.54 19.88 7.46
CA TYR A 558 3.12 19.80 7.09
C TYR A 558 2.90 18.66 6.13
N ASP A 559 1.84 17.89 6.37
CA ASP A 559 1.39 16.81 5.52
C ASP A 559 -0.07 17.03 5.17
N THR A 560 -0.35 17.53 3.97
CA THR A 560 -1.72 17.77 3.52
C THR A 560 -2.07 16.81 2.40
N THR A 561 -3.01 15.93 2.66
CA THR A 561 -3.57 15.01 1.67
C THR A 561 -4.70 15.68 0.90
N LEU A 562 -4.52 15.76 -0.40
CA LEU A 562 -5.49 16.30 -1.34
C LEU A 562 -6.13 15.15 -2.12
N MET A 563 -7.44 15.03 -2.07
CA MET A 563 -8.17 14.16 -2.98
C MET A 563 -8.67 15.01 -4.17
N LEU A 564 -8.34 14.56 -5.37
CA LEU A 564 -8.74 15.24 -6.60
C LEU A 564 -10.07 14.68 -7.11
N LYS A 565 -10.83 15.50 -7.80
CA LYS A 565 -12.03 15.07 -8.50
C LYS A 565 -11.67 14.16 -9.69
N PRO A 566 -12.58 13.29 -10.12
CA PRO A 566 -12.42 12.58 -11.39
C PRO A 566 -12.14 13.55 -12.54
N ARG A 567 -11.28 13.14 -13.46
CA ARG A 567 -10.83 13.99 -14.58
C ARG A 567 -11.98 14.54 -15.43
N GLU A 568 -13.10 13.82 -15.45
CA GLU A 568 -14.32 14.18 -16.16
C GLU A 568 -15.08 15.35 -15.52
N GLU A 569 -14.85 15.57 -14.21
CA GLU A 569 -15.46 16.67 -13.43
C GLU A 569 -14.55 17.88 -13.29
N CYS A 570 -13.31 17.79 -13.80
CA CYS A 570 -12.38 18.92 -13.80
C CYS A 570 -12.69 19.88 -14.95
N PRO A 571 -12.54 21.20 -14.75
CA PRO A 571 -12.70 22.16 -15.85
C PRO A 571 -11.68 21.86 -16.95
N PRO A 572 -12.04 22.07 -18.23
CA PRO A 572 -11.10 21.93 -19.33
C PRO A 572 -9.96 22.93 -19.14
N GLY A 573 -8.71 22.43 -19.03
CA GLY A 573 -7.50 23.23 -18.90
C GLY A 573 -7.13 24.02 -20.14
#